data_e53b515713dd2a801b1dfafae697bc98
#
_entry.id   e53b515713dd2a801b1dfafae697bc98
#
_cell.length_a   1.000
_cell.length_b   1.000
_cell.length_c   1.000
_cell.angle_alpha   90.00
_cell.angle_beta   90.00
_cell.angle_gamma   90.00
#
_symmetry.space_group_name_H-M   'P 1'
#
loop_
_entity.id
_entity.type
_entity.pdbx_description
1 polymer ?
#
loop_
_entity_poly.entity_id
_entity_poly.type
_entity_poly.pdbx_seq_one_letter_code
_entity_poly.pdbx_strand_id
1 'polypeptide(L)'
;MRFDELNDSNYMLFAIKFYNNPQAVTKEDFEDDLKKVMLGLEINEKPGKSFKYLSGATQLLAMCVEKATGEYLSDYVSKNFWQPMGAENEALWQLDHNDDGIEKAYCCIASNARDFARFGKLYLNNGNWKGKQILDSVFIKKCITPRFAESPEYGYGWWMHTINGKDLYYMRGHLGQFVIVIPQDNLIVVRLGHLKGLQTETDPHSNDLYTYVEETYNMLDKRKENSVTPKKIKI
;
A
#
# COMPACT_ATOMS: atom_id res chain seq x y z
N MET A 1 -14.15 -13.42 -1.39
CA MET A 1 -14.34 -12.29 -0.45
C MET A 1 -15.39 -11.40 -1.07
N ARG A 2 -16.60 -11.32 -0.53
CA ARG A 2 -17.61 -10.37 -1.02
C ARG A 2 -17.12 -8.99 -0.61
N PHE A 3 -16.75 -8.17 -1.56
CA PHE A 3 -16.82 -6.75 -1.38
C PHE A 3 -18.30 -6.41 -1.29
N ASP A 4 -18.75 -5.82 -0.17
CA ASP A 4 -20.09 -5.34 -0.07
C ASP A 4 -20.35 -4.40 -1.24
N GLU A 5 -21.51 -4.53 -1.85
CA GLU A 5 -22.01 -3.79 -3.01
C GLU A 5 -22.28 -2.28 -2.72
N LEU A 6 -21.81 -1.77 -1.61
CA LEU A 6 -21.57 -0.34 -1.46
C LEU A 6 -20.43 -0.02 -2.41
N ASN A 7 -20.84 0.28 -3.59
CA ASN A 7 -20.10 0.76 -4.73
C ASN A 7 -18.84 1.50 -4.31
N ASP A 8 -17.78 0.75 -3.96
CA ASP A 8 -16.46 1.30 -3.59
C ASP A 8 -15.95 2.25 -4.67
N SER A 9 -16.33 2.00 -5.93
CA SER A 9 -16.11 2.88 -7.06
C SER A 9 -16.65 4.28 -6.83
N ASN A 10 -17.92 4.37 -6.44
CA ASN A 10 -18.59 5.65 -6.25
C ASN A 10 -18.05 6.37 -5.02
N TYR A 11 -17.73 5.63 -3.95
CA TYR A 11 -17.10 6.21 -2.76
C TYR A 11 -15.72 6.79 -3.07
N MET A 12 -14.91 6.09 -3.85
CA MET A 12 -13.57 6.54 -4.17
C MET A 12 -13.54 7.64 -5.22
N LEU A 13 -14.45 7.64 -6.20
CA LEU A 13 -14.69 8.77 -7.07
C LEU A 13 -15.18 10.00 -6.28
N PHE A 14 -16.10 9.78 -5.37
CA PHE A 14 -16.54 10.80 -4.42
C PHE A 14 -15.36 11.30 -3.59
N ALA A 15 -14.51 10.41 -3.05
CA ALA A 15 -13.33 10.79 -2.30
C ALA A 15 -12.33 11.59 -3.13
N ILE A 16 -12.06 11.19 -4.39
CA ILE A 16 -11.19 11.93 -5.30
C ILE A 16 -11.72 13.34 -5.52
N LYS A 17 -12.99 13.52 -5.87
CA LYS A 17 -13.60 14.82 -6.08
C LYS A 17 -13.74 15.62 -4.79
N PHE A 18 -14.18 14.98 -3.70
CA PHE A 18 -14.31 15.61 -2.39
C PHE A 18 -13.00 16.19 -1.87
N TYR A 19 -11.89 15.45 -1.99
CA TYR A 19 -10.57 15.93 -1.58
C TYR A 19 -10.02 17.01 -2.51
N ASN A 20 -10.32 16.97 -3.81
CA ASN A 20 -9.86 17.97 -4.75
C ASN A 20 -10.77 19.22 -4.77
N ASN A 21 -12.07 19.06 -4.67
CA ASN A 21 -13.06 20.12 -4.55
C ASN A 21 -14.36 19.65 -3.89
N PRO A 22 -14.50 19.81 -2.56
CA PRO A 22 -15.66 19.30 -1.81
C PRO A 22 -17.03 19.82 -2.28
N GLN A 23 -17.06 20.97 -2.96
CA GLN A 23 -18.28 21.64 -3.39
C GLN A 23 -18.71 21.26 -4.81
N ALA A 24 -17.86 20.55 -5.54
CA ALA A 24 -18.12 20.18 -6.92
C ALA A 24 -18.69 18.75 -7.09
N VAL A 25 -19.07 18.08 -6.00
CA VAL A 25 -19.60 16.71 -6.06
C VAL A 25 -21.08 16.75 -6.41
N THR A 26 -21.43 16.31 -7.60
CA THR A 26 -22.81 16.20 -8.08
C THR A 26 -23.20 14.73 -8.25
N LYS A 27 -24.48 14.48 -8.56
CA LYS A 27 -25.01 13.14 -8.79
C LYS A 27 -24.46 12.50 -10.07
N GLU A 28 -24.05 13.32 -11.03
CA GLU A 28 -23.41 12.94 -12.29
C GLU A 28 -21.94 12.54 -12.10
N ASP A 29 -21.38 12.81 -10.92
CA ASP A 29 -20.00 12.51 -10.58
C ASP A 29 -19.74 11.03 -10.29
N PHE A 30 -20.76 10.21 -10.31
CA PHE A 30 -20.67 8.76 -10.23
C PHE A 30 -20.50 8.11 -11.62
N GLU A 31 -19.69 8.76 -12.47
CA GLU A 31 -19.29 8.15 -13.74
C GLU A 31 -18.32 7.00 -13.49
N ASP A 32 -18.54 5.89 -14.19
CA ASP A 32 -17.70 4.70 -14.07
C ASP A 32 -16.36 4.82 -14.81
N ASP A 33 -16.11 5.90 -15.55
CA ASP A 33 -14.91 6.15 -16.34
C ASP A 33 -13.90 7.01 -15.59
N LEU A 34 -12.97 6.36 -14.89
CA LEU A 34 -11.88 7.03 -14.16
C LEU A 34 -10.97 7.87 -15.06
N LYS A 35 -10.74 7.44 -16.29
CA LYS A 35 -9.89 8.18 -17.23
C LYS A 35 -10.49 9.53 -17.57
N LYS A 36 -11.78 9.57 -17.84
CA LYS A 36 -12.51 10.81 -18.09
C LYS A 36 -12.49 11.72 -16.87
N VAL A 37 -12.74 11.16 -15.68
CA VAL A 37 -12.68 11.90 -14.41
C VAL A 37 -11.29 12.51 -14.19
N MET A 38 -10.25 11.71 -14.34
CA MET A 38 -8.88 12.19 -14.12
C MET A 38 -8.44 13.27 -15.08
N LEU A 39 -8.80 13.14 -16.37
CA LEU A 39 -8.50 14.14 -17.39
C LEU A 39 -9.33 15.44 -17.24
N GLY A 40 -10.47 15.35 -16.56
CA GLY A 40 -11.32 16.51 -16.25
C GLY A 40 -10.92 17.31 -15.00
N LEU A 41 -9.95 16.81 -14.21
CA LEU A 41 -9.50 17.50 -12.99
C LEU A 41 -8.62 18.72 -13.35
N GLU A 42 -8.90 19.84 -12.69
CA GLU A 42 -8.08 21.03 -12.83
C GLU A 42 -6.83 20.97 -11.93
N ILE A 43 -5.70 21.46 -12.47
CA ILE A 43 -4.48 21.65 -11.71
C ILE A 43 -4.53 23.02 -11.04
N ASN A 44 -4.82 23.06 -9.75
CA ASN A 44 -5.03 24.29 -8.99
C ASN A 44 -3.83 24.73 -8.14
N GLU A 45 -2.78 23.91 -8.05
CA GLU A 45 -1.57 24.23 -7.29
C GLU A 45 -0.30 23.87 -8.06
N LYS A 46 0.77 24.63 -7.81
CA LYS A 46 2.09 24.28 -8.31
C LYS A 46 2.60 23.01 -7.61
N PRO A 47 3.00 21.96 -8.35
CA PRO A 47 3.49 20.72 -7.75
C PRO A 47 4.77 20.94 -6.92
N GLY A 48 4.97 20.07 -5.91
CA GLY A 48 6.19 20.05 -5.10
C GLY A 48 6.26 21.10 -3.98
N LYS A 49 5.18 21.81 -3.66
CA LYS A 49 5.15 22.76 -2.54
C LYS A 49 4.86 22.12 -1.20
N SER A 50 3.93 21.18 -1.16
CA SER A 50 3.48 20.52 0.06
C SER A 50 3.02 19.10 -0.25
N PHE A 51 2.99 18.26 0.76
CA PHE A 51 2.42 16.92 0.66
C PHE A 51 0.90 16.97 0.81
N LYS A 52 0.21 16.26 -0.08
CA LYS A 52 -1.21 15.90 0.07
C LYS A 52 -1.38 14.44 -0.35
N TYR A 53 -2.00 13.63 0.50
CA TYR A 53 -2.34 12.26 0.16
C TYR A 53 -3.59 12.24 -0.73
N LEU A 54 -3.41 12.02 -2.02
CA LEU A 54 -4.47 12.09 -3.02
C LEU A 54 -4.56 10.79 -3.83
N SER A 55 -5.70 10.12 -3.76
CA SER A 55 -5.98 8.93 -4.56
C SER A 55 -5.89 9.20 -6.06
N GLY A 56 -6.39 10.36 -6.51
CA GLY A 56 -6.30 10.77 -7.90
C GLY A 56 -4.88 10.91 -8.42
N ALA A 57 -3.93 11.37 -7.58
CA ALA A 57 -2.53 11.45 -7.99
C ALA A 57 -1.94 10.05 -8.30
N THR A 58 -2.32 9.03 -7.52
CA THR A 58 -1.91 7.64 -7.77
C THR A 58 -2.54 7.10 -9.06
N GLN A 59 -3.82 7.38 -9.30
CA GLN A 59 -4.49 6.99 -10.54
C GLN A 59 -3.85 7.64 -11.76
N LEU A 60 -3.56 8.93 -11.70
CA LEU A 60 -2.89 9.64 -12.79
C LEU A 60 -1.50 9.07 -13.06
N LEU A 61 -0.74 8.71 -12.01
CA LEU A 61 0.55 8.06 -12.15
C LEU A 61 0.44 6.72 -12.88
N ALA A 62 -0.56 5.90 -12.54
CA ALA A 62 -0.83 4.64 -13.23
C ALA A 62 -1.12 4.86 -14.72
N MET A 63 -1.99 5.81 -15.06
CA MET A 63 -2.27 6.17 -16.47
C MET A 63 -1.01 6.63 -17.20
N CYS A 64 -0.08 7.33 -16.54
CA CYS A 64 1.21 7.68 -17.10
C CYS A 64 2.09 6.45 -17.36
N VAL A 65 2.08 5.47 -16.45
CA VAL A 65 2.83 4.21 -16.63
C VAL A 65 2.28 3.44 -17.82
N GLU A 66 0.97 3.25 -17.90
CA GLU A 66 0.31 2.58 -19.04
C GLU A 66 0.63 3.26 -20.37
N LYS A 67 0.54 4.60 -20.40
CA LYS A 67 0.87 5.38 -21.59
C LYS A 67 2.33 5.23 -22.02
N ALA A 68 3.24 5.16 -21.05
CA ALA A 68 4.67 5.06 -21.30
C ALA A 68 5.11 3.66 -21.72
N THR A 69 4.45 2.62 -21.20
CA THR A 69 4.79 1.22 -21.46
C THR A 69 4.01 0.61 -22.61
N GLY A 70 2.79 1.09 -22.86
CA GLY A 70 1.84 0.50 -23.80
C GLY A 70 1.22 -0.82 -23.29
N GLU A 71 1.38 -1.12 -21.99
CA GLU A 71 0.84 -2.31 -21.33
C GLU A 71 -0.23 -1.90 -20.31
N TYR A 72 -1.24 -2.75 -20.04
CA TYR A 72 -2.13 -2.57 -18.89
C TYR A 72 -1.33 -2.64 -17.59
N LEU A 73 -1.77 -1.90 -16.57
CA LEU A 73 -1.03 -1.83 -15.30
C LEU A 73 -0.92 -3.21 -14.63
N SER A 74 -1.96 -4.03 -14.69
CA SER A 74 -1.95 -5.39 -14.16
C SER A 74 -0.95 -6.30 -14.88
N ASP A 75 -0.84 -6.22 -16.20
CA ASP A 75 0.15 -6.96 -16.98
C ASP A 75 1.56 -6.52 -16.65
N TYR A 76 1.77 -5.20 -16.57
CA TYR A 76 3.05 -4.64 -16.19
C TYR A 76 3.51 -5.11 -14.80
N VAL A 77 2.60 -5.06 -13.80
CA VAL A 77 2.88 -5.52 -12.43
C VAL A 77 3.09 -7.03 -12.38
N SER A 78 2.29 -7.80 -13.12
CA SER A 78 2.43 -9.26 -13.19
C SER A 78 3.81 -9.65 -13.73
N LYS A 79 4.22 -9.10 -14.84
CA LYS A 79 5.48 -9.40 -15.55
C LYS A 79 6.73 -8.95 -14.79
N ASN A 80 6.68 -7.77 -14.18
CA ASN A 80 7.85 -7.14 -13.58
C ASN A 80 8.03 -7.41 -12.08
N PHE A 81 6.96 -7.75 -11.36
CA PHE A 81 6.96 -7.94 -9.92
C PHE A 81 6.36 -9.27 -9.48
N TRP A 82 5.08 -9.53 -9.77
CA TRP A 82 4.34 -10.67 -9.25
C TRP A 82 4.98 -12.00 -9.58
N GLN A 83 5.21 -12.26 -10.87
CA GLN A 83 5.86 -13.48 -11.34
C GLN A 83 7.35 -13.57 -10.92
N PRO A 84 8.19 -12.52 -11.11
CA PRO A 84 9.59 -12.57 -10.68
C PRO A 84 9.79 -12.79 -9.19
N MET A 85 8.86 -12.29 -8.35
CA MET A 85 8.89 -12.54 -6.90
C MET A 85 8.37 -13.93 -6.52
N GLY A 86 7.84 -14.69 -7.45
CA GLY A 86 7.29 -16.02 -7.21
C GLY A 86 6.06 -15.99 -6.33
N ALA A 87 5.11 -15.10 -6.64
CA ALA A 87 3.81 -15.09 -5.97
C ALA A 87 3.13 -16.45 -6.08
N GLU A 88 2.48 -16.88 -5.00
CA GLU A 88 1.91 -18.22 -4.90
C GLU A 88 0.51 -18.30 -5.51
N ASN A 89 -0.18 -17.16 -5.56
CA ASN A 89 -1.54 -17.08 -6.05
C ASN A 89 -1.70 -15.91 -7.02
N GLU A 90 -2.75 -16.00 -7.79
CA GLU A 90 -3.20 -14.87 -8.60
C GLU A 90 -3.65 -13.71 -7.71
N ALA A 91 -3.52 -12.49 -8.22
CA ALA A 91 -4.14 -11.31 -7.66
C ALA A 91 -5.26 -10.84 -8.59
N LEU A 92 -6.32 -10.31 -7.98
CA LEU A 92 -7.39 -9.65 -8.71
C LEU A 92 -7.28 -8.15 -8.51
N TRP A 93 -7.35 -7.40 -9.58
CA TRP A 93 -7.39 -5.94 -9.51
C TRP A 93 -8.70 -5.43 -10.07
N GLN A 94 -9.41 -4.60 -9.30
CA GLN A 94 -10.70 -4.09 -9.73
C GLN A 94 -10.51 -3.05 -10.83
N LEU A 95 -11.30 -3.18 -11.90
CA LEU A 95 -11.43 -2.16 -12.93
C LEU A 95 -12.49 -1.12 -12.55
N ASP A 96 -12.45 0.04 -13.19
CA ASP A 96 -13.47 1.08 -13.02
C ASP A 96 -14.79 0.70 -13.69
N HIS A 97 -14.76 0.04 -14.84
CA HIS A 97 -15.93 -0.51 -15.53
C HIS A 97 -15.58 -1.81 -16.27
N ASN A 98 -16.59 -2.46 -16.82
CA ASN A 98 -16.41 -3.67 -17.63
C ASN A 98 -15.84 -3.31 -19.02
N ASP A 99 -15.47 -4.31 -19.77
CA ASP A 99 -14.94 -4.28 -21.12
C ASP A 99 -13.51 -3.73 -21.24
N ASP A 100 -13.31 -2.43 -21.42
CA ASP A 100 -12.02 -1.77 -21.60
C ASP A 100 -11.63 -0.85 -20.44
N GLY A 101 -12.16 -1.12 -19.23
CA GLY A 101 -11.88 -0.38 -18.02
C GLY A 101 -10.41 -0.41 -17.61
N ILE A 102 -9.98 0.61 -16.85
CA ILE A 102 -8.62 0.70 -16.30
C ILE A 102 -8.59 0.30 -14.83
N GLU A 103 -7.45 -0.21 -14.36
CA GLU A 103 -7.28 -0.60 -12.97
C GLU A 103 -7.41 0.60 -12.03
N LYS A 104 -8.13 0.41 -10.92
CA LYS A 104 -8.21 1.37 -9.82
C LYS A 104 -6.90 1.37 -9.05
N ALA A 105 -5.90 2.10 -9.54
CA ALA A 105 -4.53 2.05 -9.04
C ALA A 105 -4.35 2.58 -7.61
N TYR A 106 -5.30 3.35 -7.11
CA TYR A 106 -5.30 3.87 -5.74
C TYR A 106 -5.80 2.85 -4.72
N CYS A 107 -6.34 1.69 -5.17
CA CYS A 107 -6.87 0.65 -4.29
C CYS A 107 -6.95 -0.73 -4.96
N CYS A 108 -7.67 -1.61 -4.33
CA CYS A 108 -8.53 -2.64 -4.92
C CYS A 108 -7.78 -3.82 -5.54
N ILE A 109 -6.56 -4.09 -5.08
CA ILE A 109 -5.87 -5.36 -5.33
C ILE A 109 -6.27 -6.35 -4.23
N ALA A 110 -6.77 -7.52 -4.62
CA ALA A 110 -7.09 -8.61 -3.73
C ALA A 110 -6.12 -9.78 -3.94
N SER A 111 -5.46 -10.23 -2.88
CA SER A 111 -4.60 -11.41 -2.84
C SER A 111 -4.45 -11.88 -1.40
N ASN A 112 -3.49 -12.76 -1.12
CA ASN A 112 -3.21 -13.28 0.21
C ASN A 112 -2.05 -12.55 0.92
N ALA A 113 -1.93 -12.77 2.23
CA ALA A 113 -0.93 -12.10 3.06
C ALA A 113 0.52 -12.44 2.67
N ARG A 114 0.80 -13.66 2.19
CA ARG A 114 2.15 -14.07 1.81
C ARG A 114 2.62 -13.36 0.56
N ASP A 115 1.74 -13.17 -0.40
CA ASP A 115 2.07 -12.48 -1.64
C ASP A 115 2.26 -10.98 -1.41
N PHE A 116 1.44 -10.35 -0.55
CA PHE A 116 1.70 -8.98 -0.12
C PHE A 116 3.00 -8.85 0.70
N ALA A 117 3.36 -9.84 1.53
CA ALA A 117 4.64 -9.83 2.25
C ALA A 117 5.87 -9.81 1.33
N ARG A 118 5.75 -10.30 0.10
CA ARG A 118 6.84 -10.26 -0.89
C ARG A 118 7.24 -8.83 -1.26
N PHE A 119 6.29 -7.91 -1.34
CA PHE A 119 6.60 -6.50 -1.55
C PHE A 119 7.36 -5.90 -0.36
N GLY A 120 6.92 -6.18 0.87
CA GLY A 120 7.68 -5.81 2.06
C GLY A 120 9.10 -6.35 2.05
N LYS A 121 9.26 -7.62 1.67
CA LYS A 121 10.57 -8.27 1.57
C LYS A 121 11.45 -7.69 0.46
N LEU A 122 10.86 -7.32 -0.68
CA LEU A 122 11.59 -6.67 -1.76
C LEU A 122 12.20 -5.34 -1.28
N TYR A 123 11.43 -4.53 -0.58
CA TYR A 123 11.92 -3.27 0.00
C TYR A 123 12.93 -3.50 1.13
N LEU A 124 12.69 -4.46 2.01
CA LEU A 124 13.62 -4.84 3.07
C LEU A 124 15.00 -5.25 2.51
N ASN A 125 15.02 -5.88 1.34
CA ASN A 125 16.23 -6.32 0.64
C ASN A 125 16.73 -5.29 -0.38
N ASN A 126 16.40 -4.02 -0.25
CA ASN A 126 16.83 -2.94 -1.15
C ASN A 126 16.57 -3.24 -2.64
N GLY A 127 15.42 -3.81 -2.96
CA GLY A 127 15.00 -4.13 -4.32
C GLY A 127 15.60 -5.42 -4.89
N ASN A 128 16.42 -6.15 -4.12
CA ASN A 128 16.97 -7.43 -4.53
C ASN A 128 16.05 -8.59 -4.16
N TRP A 129 15.78 -9.45 -5.12
CA TRP A 129 15.00 -10.67 -4.94
C TRP A 129 15.80 -11.89 -5.39
N LYS A 130 16.23 -12.72 -4.42
CA LYS A 130 16.99 -13.95 -4.66
C LYS A 130 18.21 -13.75 -5.60
N GLY A 131 18.93 -12.65 -5.43
CA GLY A 131 20.13 -12.30 -6.22
C GLY A 131 19.85 -11.47 -7.47
N LYS A 132 18.60 -11.28 -7.88
CA LYS A 132 18.19 -10.41 -8.98
C LYS A 132 17.73 -9.05 -8.47
N GLN A 133 18.30 -7.96 -8.98
CA GLN A 133 17.84 -6.61 -8.69
C GLN A 133 16.56 -6.35 -9.51
N ILE A 134 15.41 -6.25 -8.85
CA ILE A 134 14.09 -5.96 -9.45
C ILE A 134 13.82 -4.45 -9.43
N LEU A 135 14.13 -3.78 -8.31
CA LEU A 135 14.01 -2.34 -8.15
C LEU A 135 15.37 -1.74 -7.83
N ASP A 136 15.63 -0.56 -8.34
CA ASP A 136 16.84 0.20 -8.03
C ASP A 136 16.93 0.54 -6.54
N SER A 137 18.06 0.26 -5.90
CA SER A 137 18.26 0.45 -4.47
C SER A 137 18.23 1.94 -4.06
N VAL A 138 18.66 2.84 -4.94
CA VAL A 138 18.60 4.28 -4.71
C VAL A 138 17.15 4.76 -4.74
N PHE A 139 16.33 4.19 -5.64
CA PHE A 139 14.90 4.46 -5.68
C PHE A 139 14.19 3.93 -4.43
N ILE A 140 14.48 2.70 -3.99
CA ILE A 140 13.96 2.15 -2.72
C ILE A 140 14.22 3.12 -1.56
N LYS A 141 15.47 3.57 -1.42
CA LYS A 141 15.84 4.53 -0.37
C LYS A 141 15.02 5.82 -0.45
N LYS A 142 14.76 6.33 -1.66
CA LYS A 142 13.89 7.50 -1.85
C LYS A 142 12.44 7.23 -1.42
N CYS A 143 11.92 6.01 -1.66
CA CYS A 143 10.57 5.64 -1.27
C CYS A 143 10.33 5.65 0.24
N ILE A 144 11.35 5.25 1.01
CA ILE A 144 11.30 5.15 2.48
C ILE A 144 12.08 6.29 3.17
N THR A 145 12.11 7.45 2.56
CA THR A 145 12.69 8.68 3.12
C THR A 145 11.68 9.82 2.99
N PRO A 146 11.47 10.63 4.04
CA PRO A 146 10.57 11.77 3.98
C PRO A 146 10.85 12.70 2.79
N ARG A 147 9.81 13.17 2.14
CA ARG A 147 9.92 14.06 0.99
C ARG A 147 9.73 15.53 1.35
N PHE A 148 8.93 15.78 2.38
CA PHE A 148 8.60 17.11 2.87
C PHE A 148 8.80 17.15 4.39
N ALA A 149 9.38 18.23 4.88
CA ALA A 149 9.65 18.39 6.32
C ALA A 149 8.37 18.46 7.15
N GLU A 150 7.30 18.99 6.58
CA GLU A 150 5.97 19.08 7.19
C GLU A 150 5.19 17.75 7.20
N SER A 151 5.68 16.73 6.48
CA SER A 151 5.07 15.39 6.42
C SER A 151 6.17 14.32 6.49
N PRO A 152 6.86 14.23 7.64
CA PRO A 152 7.98 13.29 7.81
C PRO A 152 7.53 11.82 7.80
N GLU A 153 6.25 11.56 7.95
CA GLU A 153 5.64 10.25 7.98
C GLU A 153 5.42 9.63 6.60
N TYR A 154 5.76 10.33 5.48
CA TYR A 154 5.46 9.82 4.14
C TYR A 154 6.62 9.98 3.14
N GLY A 155 6.88 8.92 2.38
CA GLY A 155 7.82 8.90 1.27
C GLY A 155 7.14 8.78 -0.09
N TYR A 156 7.61 7.89 -0.96
CA TYR A 156 6.95 7.53 -2.21
C TYR A 156 6.17 6.22 -2.05
N GLY A 157 4.89 6.32 -1.68
CA GLY A 157 4.00 5.17 -1.51
C GLY A 157 4.15 4.43 -0.17
N TRP A 158 5.04 4.89 0.71
CA TRP A 158 5.29 4.29 2.01
C TRP A 158 5.06 5.28 3.13
N TRP A 159 4.31 4.84 4.14
CA TRP A 159 4.21 5.50 5.44
C TRP A 159 5.41 5.09 6.29
N MET A 160 5.87 6.00 7.14
CA MET A 160 7.01 5.80 8.02
C MET A 160 6.66 6.18 9.45
N HIS A 161 7.18 5.44 10.40
CA HIS A 161 6.99 5.73 11.82
C HIS A 161 8.09 5.09 12.67
N THR A 162 8.19 5.52 13.92
CA THR A 162 9.05 4.89 14.93
C THR A 162 8.20 4.43 16.09
N ILE A 163 8.20 3.14 16.41
CA ILE A 163 7.45 2.55 17.53
C ILE A 163 8.44 1.84 18.45
N ASN A 164 8.44 2.20 19.73
CA ASN A 164 9.33 1.61 20.75
C ASN A 164 10.83 1.64 20.34
N GLY A 165 11.27 2.73 19.71
CA GLY A 165 12.65 2.90 19.23
C GLY A 165 13.01 2.07 17.99
N LYS A 166 12.04 1.46 17.33
CA LYS A 166 12.21 0.74 16.08
C LYS A 166 11.62 1.55 14.93
N ASP A 167 12.46 1.84 13.94
CA ASP A 167 11.98 2.47 12.71
C ASP A 167 11.26 1.44 11.85
N LEU A 168 10.12 1.85 11.32
CA LEU A 168 9.33 1.02 10.43
C LEU A 168 8.80 1.84 9.25
N TYR A 169 8.56 1.16 8.17
CA TYR A 169 7.79 1.70 7.05
C TYR A 169 6.72 0.71 6.63
N TYR A 170 5.61 1.23 6.12
CA TYR A 170 4.46 0.35 5.86
C TYR A 170 3.55 0.85 4.74
N MET A 171 2.93 -0.10 4.06
CA MET A 171 1.76 0.13 3.21
C MET A 171 0.50 0.13 4.07
N ARG A 172 -0.45 0.98 3.75
CA ARG A 172 -1.73 1.10 4.48
C ARG A 172 -2.89 1.10 3.51
N GLY A 173 -3.81 0.16 3.70
CA GLY A 173 -5.11 0.17 3.04
C GLY A 173 -6.19 0.88 3.85
N HIS A 174 -7.26 1.29 3.17
CA HIS A 174 -8.34 2.10 3.74
C HIS A 174 -9.04 1.44 4.95
N LEU A 175 -9.22 0.12 4.93
CA LEU A 175 -9.89 -0.64 5.98
C LEU A 175 -8.91 -1.38 6.91
N GLY A 176 -7.72 -0.81 7.13
CA GLY A 176 -6.74 -1.37 8.06
C GLY A 176 -5.96 -2.56 7.50
N GLN A 177 -5.75 -2.62 6.21
CA GLN A 177 -4.77 -3.52 5.62
C GLN A 177 -3.38 -2.94 5.84
N PHE A 178 -2.42 -3.77 6.22
CA PHE A 178 -1.04 -3.37 6.46
C PHE A 178 -0.05 -4.36 5.87
N VAL A 179 1.04 -3.82 5.34
CA VAL A 179 2.31 -4.53 5.16
C VAL A 179 3.37 -3.70 5.89
N ILE A 180 3.71 -4.12 7.10
CA ILE A 180 4.64 -3.41 8.00
C ILE A 180 6.01 -4.05 7.88
N VAL A 181 7.04 -3.25 7.68
CA VAL A 181 8.44 -3.70 7.61
C VAL A 181 9.23 -3.04 8.73
N ILE A 182 9.90 -3.85 9.55
CA ILE A 182 10.77 -3.42 10.65
C ILE A 182 12.20 -3.91 10.33
N PRO A 183 13.03 -3.07 9.70
CA PRO A 183 14.32 -3.52 9.16
C PRO A 183 15.29 -4.02 10.23
N GLN A 184 15.34 -3.37 11.40
CA GLN A 184 16.27 -3.73 12.48
C GLN A 184 16.09 -5.17 12.96
N ASP A 185 14.87 -5.71 12.85
CA ASP A 185 14.56 -7.07 13.31
C ASP A 185 14.33 -8.05 12.14
N ASN A 186 14.56 -7.60 10.89
CA ASN A 186 14.28 -8.38 9.70
C ASN A 186 12.85 -8.94 9.69
N LEU A 187 11.89 -8.11 10.08
CA LEU A 187 10.52 -8.53 10.37
C LEU A 187 9.54 -7.87 9.40
N ILE A 188 8.58 -8.69 8.93
CA ILE A 188 7.46 -8.24 8.10
C ILE A 188 6.17 -8.74 8.74
N VAL A 189 5.24 -7.82 8.97
CA VAL A 189 3.91 -8.12 9.50
C VAL A 189 2.88 -7.77 8.43
N VAL A 190 2.01 -8.70 8.09
CA VAL A 190 0.91 -8.45 7.15
C VAL A 190 -0.42 -8.70 7.83
N ARG A 191 -1.28 -7.71 7.74
CA ARG A 191 -2.67 -7.83 8.16
C ARG A 191 -3.59 -7.51 6.99
N LEU A 192 -4.48 -8.44 6.69
CA LEU A 192 -5.57 -8.23 5.75
C LEU A 192 -6.88 -8.21 6.56
N GLY A 193 -7.62 -7.13 6.46
CA GLY A 193 -8.84 -6.98 7.23
C GLY A 193 -9.78 -5.94 6.63
N HIS A 194 -10.94 -5.79 7.24
CA HIS A 194 -12.05 -4.97 6.76
C HIS A 194 -12.46 -3.86 7.74
N LEU A 195 -11.75 -3.75 8.86
CA LEU A 195 -12.00 -2.72 9.87
C LEU A 195 -10.70 -2.01 10.20
N LYS A 196 -10.73 -0.70 10.17
CA LYS A 196 -9.63 0.18 10.56
C LYS A 196 -9.82 0.61 12.02
N GLY A 197 -8.74 0.63 12.78
CA GLY A 197 -8.71 1.26 14.09
C GLY A 197 -8.94 2.77 14.03
N LEU A 198 -9.24 3.36 15.18
CA LEU A 198 -9.43 4.80 15.28
C LEU A 198 -8.12 5.54 14.93
N GLN A 199 -8.27 6.68 14.33
CA GLN A 199 -7.20 7.63 14.05
C GLN A 199 -7.58 8.95 14.72
N THR A 200 -6.64 9.58 15.40
CA THR A 200 -6.87 10.90 16.02
C THR A 200 -6.51 12.01 15.05
N GLU A 201 -6.94 13.22 15.31
CA GLU A 201 -6.59 14.39 14.50
C GLU A 201 -5.09 14.74 14.55
N THR A 202 -4.43 14.37 15.65
CA THR A 202 -3.03 14.70 15.91
C THR A 202 -2.06 13.60 15.50
N ASP A 203 -2.55 12.38 15.23
CA ASP A 203 -1.74 11.24 14.81
C ASP A 203 -2.19 10.74 13.45
N PRO A 204 -1.36 10.84 12.39
CA PRO A 204 -1.68 10.34 11.07
C PRO A 204 -1.74 8.80 11.02
N HIS A 205 -1.31 8.11 12.09
CA HIS A 205 -1.32 6.65 12.19
C HIS A 205 -2.56 6.17 12.94
N SER A 206 -3.10 5.02 12.54
CA SER A 206 -4.26 4.42 13.23
C SER A 206 -3.81 3.57 14.43
N ASN A 207 -4.62 3.52 15.49
CA ASN A 207 -4.29 2.83 16.73
C ASN A 207 -3.97 1.33 16.54
N ASP A 208 -4.57 0.69 15.56
CA ASP A 208 -4.33 -0.72 15.26
C ASP A 208 -2.91 -1.00 14.74
N LEU A 209 -2.22 -0.02 14.13
CA LEU A 209 -0.81 -0.14 13.78
C LEU A 209 0.05 -0.47 15.01
N TYR A 210 -0.14 0.28 16.10
CA TYR A 210 0.59 0.09 17.35
C TYR A 210 0.30 -1.29 17.94
N THR A 211 -0.97 -1.68 17.98
CA THR A 211 -1.41 -2.98 18.48
C THR A 211 -0.76 -4.13 17.68
N TYR A 212 -0.74 -4.06 16.35
CA TYR A 212 -0.13 -5.13 15.54
C TYR A 212 1.37 -5.23 15.74
N VAL A 213 2.08 -4.12 15.90
CA VAL A 213 3.50 -4.13 16.19
C VAL A 213 3.74 -4.74 17.58
N GLU A 214 3.04 -4.29 18.61
CA GLU A 214 3.18 -4.79 19.97
C GLU A 214 2.87 -6.28 20.08
N GLU A 215 1.71 -6.72 19.58
CA GLU A 215 1.32 -8.13 19.61
C GLU A 215 2.29 -9.04 18.83
N THR A 216 2.90 -8.52 17.77
CA THR A 216 3.93 -9.27 17.05
C THR A 216 5.14 -9.56 17.95
N TYR A 217 5.62 -8.58 18.71
CA TYR A 217 6.71 -8.80 19.66
C TYR A 217 6.29 -9.72 20.81
N ASN A 218 5.10 -9.56 21.35
CA ASN A 218 4.54 -10.44 22.37
C ASN A 218 4.51 -11.90 21.90
N MET A 219 4.12 -12.14 20.64
CA MET A 219 4.12 -13.49 20.04
C MET A 219 5.54 -14.05 19.89
N LEU A 220 6.53 -13.23 19.51
CA LEU A 220 7.91 -13.64 19.34
C LEU A 220 8.56 -13.99 20.68
N ASP A 221 8.28 -13.25 21.74
CA ASP A 221 8.82 -13.50 23.08
C ASP A 221 8.21 -14.76 23.71
N LYS A 222 6.91 -14.98 23.61
CA LYS A 222 6.25 -16.23 23.99
C LYS A 222 6.83 -17.45 23.26
N ARG A 223 7.25 -17.30 22.01
CA ARG A 223 7.93 -18.37 21.26
C ARG A 223 9.29 -18.69 21.83
N LYS A 224 10.07 -17.71 22.26
CA LYS A 224 11.38 -17.91 22.90
C LYS A 224 11.23 -18.64 24.23
N GLU A 225 10.25 -18.25 25.05
CA GLU A 225 9.95 -18.90 26.34
C GLU A 225 9.50 -20.35 26.16
N ASN A 226 8.73 -20.65 25.12
CA ASN A 226 8.21 -22.00 24.81
C ASN A 226 9.19 -22.85 23.98
N SER A 227 10.36 -22.35 23.60
CA SER A 227 11.40 -23.12 22.94
C SER A 227 12.08 -24.04 23.95
N VAL A 228 11.43 -25.15 24.27
CA VAL A 228 11.99 -26.21 25.10
C VAL A 228 13.25 -26.75 24.40
N THR A 229 14.40 -26.56 25.03
CA THR A 229 15.64 -27.19 24.59
C THR A 229 15.43 -28.71 24.62
N PRO A 230 15.58 -29.42 23.50
CA PRO A 230 15.37 -30.86 23.52
C PRO A 230 16.33 -31.48 24.50
N LYS A 231 15.80 -32.16 25.53
CA LYS A 231 16.62 -32.98 26.46
C LYS A 231 17.30 -34.06 25.62
N LYS A 232 18.64 -34.06 25.59
CA LYS A 232 19.40 -35.17 25.04
C LYS A 232 19.02 -36.42 25.79
N ILE A 233 18.33 -37.32 25.16
CA ILE A 233 18.14 -38.69 25.67
C ILE A 233 19.49 -39.39 25.49
N LYS A 234 20.18 -39.67 26.59
CA LYS A 234 21.31 -40.59 26.57
C LYS A 234 20.72 -42.00 26.40
N ILE A 235 20.98 -42.63 25.26
CA ILE A 235 20.78 -44.04 25.01
C ILE A 235 22.01 -44.79 25.50
#